data_428362ce13f3bd2c933e58d77ac3c437
#
_entry.id   428362ce13f3bd2c933e58d77ac3c437
#
_cell.length_a   1.000
_cell.length_b   1.000
_cell.length_c   1.000
_cell.angle_alpha   90.00
_cell.angle_beta   90.00
_cell.angle_gamma   90.00
#
_symmetry.space_group_name_H-M   'P 1'
#
loop_
_entity.id
_entity.type
_entity.pdbx_description
1 polymer ?
#
loop_
_entity_poly.entity_id
_entity_poly.type
_entity_poly.pdbx_seq_one_letter_code
_entity_poly.pdbx_strand_id
1 'polypeptide(L)'
;MKRTERTELLGLSFDAVTMEAAVARCLEFCRGPRSSHTVITANASHLCMMRHDLELARACRAANLTVADGMSVVWALRASGQPVPERVAGVDLMARLLAAAGERRLRVYFLGARREVVTAIVETSRVQHPGIEIAGFRDGYFGLDDHLGIVEEIRTSRADMLFVGIPSPFKETWCERHRQRLEVPVIMGVGGSFDVLAGFIRRAPRWAQALGLEWLWRLVMEPRKLWKRYLTTNLEFIWLAGGEIVARRLGRLPAYRRP
;
A
#
# COMPACT_ATOMS: atom_id res chain seq x y z
N MET A 1 1.77 24.26 -1.41
CA MET A 1 2.11 22.86 -1.72
C MET A 1 2.69 22.74 -3.11
N LYS A 2 3.95 22.32 -3.28
CA LYS A 2 4.46 21.96 -4.60
C LYS A 2 3.67 20.72 -5.07
N ARG A 3 3.03 20.81 -6.21
CA ARG A 3 2.32 19.68 -6.83
C ARG A 3 3.36 18.62 -7.13
N THR A 4 3.28 17.45 -6.50
CA THR A 4 4.18 16.33 -6.78
C THR A 4 4.03 15.96 -8.25
N GLU A 5 5.15 15.74 -8.94
CA GLU A 5 5.13 15.24 -10.31
C GLU A 5 4.47 13.87 -10.31
N ARG A 6 3.52 13.64 -11.23
CA ARG A 6 2.82 12.38 -11.35
C ARG A 6 3.26 11.66 -12.61
N THR A 7 3.50 10.39 -12.46
CA THR A 7 3.80 9.45 -13.55
C THR A 7 2.65 8.48 -13.71
N GLU A 8 2.55 7.81 -14.84
CA GLU A 8 1.42 6.92 -15.11
C GLU A 8 1.88 5.62 -15.77
N LEU A 9 1.36 4.50 -15.26
CA LEU A 9 1.59 3.17 -15.82
C LEU A 9 0.29 2.35 -15.75
N LEU A 10 -0.11 1.77 -16.87
CA LEU A 10 -1.29 0.90 -17.01
C LEU A 10 -2.58 1.50 -16.41
N GLY A 11 -2.77 2.82 -16.57
CA GLY A 11 -3.97 3.53 -16.11
C GLY A 11 -4.00 3.86 -14.61
N LEU A 12 -2.88 3.72 -13.90
CA LEU A 12 -2.70 4.20 -12.54
C LEU A 12 -1.66 5.32 -12.50
N SER A 13 -2.01 6.43 -11.85
CA SER A 13 -1.08 7.52 -11.60
C SER A 13 -0.29 7.28 -10.33
N PHE A 14 1.03 7.46 -10.40
CA PHE A 14 1.95 7.35 -9.27
C PHE A 14 2.50 8.72 -8.92
N ASP A 15 2.62 9.00 -7.65
CA ASP A 15 3.34 10.16 -7.14
C ASP A 15 4.84 9.86 -7.18
N ALA A 16 5.61 10.68 -7.93
CA ALA A 16 7.06 10.54 -8.07
C ALA A 16 7.77 11.09 -6.82
N VAL A 17 7.71 10.34 -5.73
CA VAL A 17 8.22 10.74 -4.41
C VAL A 17 9.29 9.80 -3.89
N THR A 18 10.16 10.32 -3.03
CA THR A 18 11.07 9.51 -2.20
C THR A 18 10.31 8.97 -0.98
N MET A 19 10.92 8.03 -0.27
CA MET A 19 10.38 7.49 0.99
C MET A 19 10.15 8.62 2.01
N GLU A 20 11.12 9.52 2.16
CA GLU A 20 11.02 10.67 3.06
C GLU A 20 9.86 11.59 2.69
N ALA A 21 9.68 11.86 1.39
CA ALA A 21 8.58 12.69 0.90
C ALA A 21 7.22 12.00 1.08
N ALA A 22 7.13 10.68 0.91
CA ALA A 22 5.92 9.91 1.17
C ALA A 22 5.52 9.96 2.67
N VAL A 23 6.49 9.77 3.57
CA VAL A 23 6.28 9.91 5.02
C VAL A 23 5.83 11.34 5.36
N ALA A 24 6.54 12.36 4.87
CA ALA A 24 6.19 13.77 5.11
C ALA A 24 4.76 14.07 4.64
N ARG A 25 4.35 13.54 3.49
CA ARG A 25 2.99 13.72 2.96
C ARG A 25 1.93 13.08 3.85
N CYS A 26 2.17 11.87 4.35
CA CYS A 26 1.25 11.24 5.32
C CYS A 26 1.14 12.05 6.62
N LEU A 27 2.25 12.59 7.11
CA LEU A 27 2.25 13.44 8.30
C LEU A 27 1.54 14.80 8.07
N GLU A 28 1.59 15.34 6.85
CA GLU A 28 0.79 16.51 6.48
C GLU A 28 -0.71 16.22 6.56
N PHE A 29 -1.16 15.04 6.10
CA PHE A 29 -2.55 14.61 6.24
C PHE A 29 -3.00 14.57 7.70
N CYS A 30 -2.13 14.13 8.63
CA CYS A 30 -2.45 14.13 10.06
C CYS A 30 -2.55 15.53 10.69
N ARG A 31 -1.93 16.56 10.09
CA ARG A 31 -1.95 17.94 10.60
C ARG A 31 -3.14 18.75 10.09
N GLY A 32 -3.75 18.31 9.01
CA GLY A 32 -4.88 18.99 8.37
C GLY A 32 -6.22 18.76 9.07
N PRO A 33 -7.31 19.23 8.48
CA PRO A 33 -8.65 18.84 8.91
C PRO A 33 -8.80 17.31 8.93
N ARG A 34 -9.61 16.79 9.85
CA ARG A 34 -9.86 15.32 9.93
C ARG A 34 -10.64 14.83 8.71
N SER A 35 -9.97 14.77 7.58
CA SER A 35 -10.45 14.17 6.35
C SER A 35 -9.59 12.95 6.01
N SER A 36 -10.22 11.90 5.54
CA SER A 36 -9.52 10.65 5.27
C SER A 36 -8.79 10.67 3.94
N HIS A 37 -7.51 10.29 3.97
CA HIS A 37 -6.66 10.18 2.80
C HIS A 37 -6.15 8.74 2.67
N THR A 38 -6.41 8.13 1.53
CA THR A 38 -5.96 6.76 1.22
C THR A 38 -4.57 6.76 0.62
N VAL A 39 -3.73 5.86 1.12
CA VAL A 39 -2.36 5.62 0.65
C VAL A 39 -2.27 4.23 0.06
N ILE A 40 -1.87 4.15 -1.20
CA ILE A 40 -1.71 2.87 -1.91
C ILE A 40 -0.25 2.66 -2.30
N THR A 41 0.28 1.51 -1.91
CA THR A 41 1.60 1.03 -2.32
C THR A 41 1.41 0.00 -3.43
N ALA A 42 1.40 0.49 -4.68
CA ALA A 42 1.03 -0.33 -5.82
C ALA A 42 2.22 -1.11 -6.41
N ASN A 43 1.99 -2.39 -6.66
CA ASN A 43 2.93 -3.30 -7.31
C ASN A 43 2.32 -3.90 -8.60
N ALA A 44 3.06 -4.75 -9.30
CA ALA A 44 2.62 -5.38 -10.54
C ALA A 44 1.26 -6.10 -10.40
N SER A 45 1.03 -6.77 -9.25
CA SER A 45 -0.23 -7.47 -9.01
C SER A 45 -1.43 -6.52 -8.95
N HIS A 46 -1.28 -5.33 -8.35
CA HIS A 46 -2.34 -4.32 -8.35
C HIS A 46 -2.70 -3.90 -9.78
N LEU A 47 -1.68 -3.61 -10.61
CA LEU A 47 -1.90 -3.15 -11.98
C LEU A 47 -2.58 -4.22 -12.85
N CYS A 48 -2.23 -5.49 -12.67
CA CYS A 48 -2.91 -6.59 -13.37
C CYS A 48 -4.36 -6.75 -12.86
N MET A 49 -4.58 -6.80 -11.56
CA MET A 49 -5.92 -6.95 -10.98
C MET A 49 -6.88 -5.82 -11.37
N MET A 50 -6.41 -4.57 -11.43
CA MET A 50 -7.23 -3.42 -11.84
C MET A 50 -7.83 -3.54 -13.24
N ARG A 51 -7.29 -4.39 -14.10
CA ARG A 51 -7.84 -4.64 -15.45
C ARG A 51 -9.10 -5.48 -15.41
N HIS A 52 -9.20 -6.33 -14.42
CA HIS A 52 -10.28 -7.31 -14.26
C HIS A 52 -11.27 -6.93 -13.16
N ASP A 53 -10.94 -5.91 -12.35
CA ASP A 53 -11.75 -5.43 -11.23
C ASP A 53 -11.91 -3.91 -11.29
N LEU A 54 -13.08 -3.44 -11.72
CA LEU A 54 -13.39 -2.02 -11.86
C LEU A 54 -13.53 -1.31 -10.51
N GLU A 55 -13.98 -1.99 -9.46
CA GLU A 55 -14.07 -1.40 -8.12
C GLU A 55 -12.67 -1.15 -7.57
N LEU A 56 -11.77 -2.13 -7.69
CA LEU A 56 -10.36 -1.96 -7.35
C LEU A 56 -9.73 -0.82 -8.16
N ALA A 57 -9.97 -0.77 -9.47
CA ALA A 57 -9.42 0.28 -10.32
C ALA A 57 -9.88 1.68 -9.90
N ARG A 58 -11.16 1.83 -9.53
CA ARG A 58 -11.71 3.09 -8.99
C ARG A 58 -11.07 3.44 -7.65
N ALA A 59 -10.98 2.49 -6.72
CA ALA A 59 -10.36 2.70 -5.41
C ALA A 59 -8.89 3.13 -5.54
N CYS A 60 -8.11 2.45 -6.41
CA CYS A 60 -6.72 2.80 -6.63
C CYS A 60 -6.55 4.20 -7.26
N ARG A 61 -7.40 4.57 -8.23
CA ARG A 61 -7.35 5.90 -8.87
C ARG A 61 -7.80 7.03 -7.97
N ALA A 62 -8.67 6.75 -7.00
CA ALA A 62 -9.17 7.72 -6.03
C ALA A 62 -8.18 8.00 -4.87
N ALA A 63 -7.06 7.26 -4.81
CA ALA A 63 -6.08 7.41 -3.74
C ALA A 63 -5.43 8.81 -3.72
N ASN A 64 -5.14 9.28 -2.52
CA ASN A 64 -4.52 10.59 -2.28
C ASN A 64 -2.99 10.56 -2.40
N LEU A 65 -2.41 9.38 -2.19
CA LEU A 65 -0.98 9.10 -2.40
C LEU A 65 -0.85 7.69 -2.97
N THR A 66 -0.23 7.57 -4.13
CA THR A 66 0.07 6.27 -4.77
C THR A 66 1.55 6.17 -5.03
N VAL A 67 2.21 5.18 -4.42
CA VAL A 67 3.66 4.99 -4.54
C VAL A 67 4.00 3.64 -5.18
N ALA A 68 5.14 3.57 -5.86
CA ALA A 68 5.62 2.35 -6.51
C ALA A 68 6.31 1.43 -5.50
N ASP A 69 5.66 0.34 -5.11
CA ASP A 69 6.20 -0.64 -4.15
C ASP A 69 7.12 -1.67 -4.81
N GLY A 70 6.79 -2.14 -5.99
CA GLY A 70 7.58 -3.18 -6.66
C GLY A 70 8.67 -2.62 -7.57
N MET A 71 9.89 -3.23 -7.57
CA MET A 71 10.96 -2.85 -8.51
C MET A 71 10.54 -3.00 -9.96
N SER A 72 9.70 -3.98 -10.31
CA SER A 72 9.15 -4.15 -11.65
C SER A 72 8.35 -2.92 -12.12
N VAL A 73 7.57 -2.31 -11.23
CA VAL A 73 6.84 -1.06 -11.51
C VAL A 73 7.81 0.11 -11.70
N VAL A 74 8.82 0.23 -10.83
CA VAL A 74 9.85 1.28 -10.94
C VAL A 74 10.61 1.15 -12.26
N TRP A 75 11.03 -0.07 -12.64
CA TRP A 75 11.71 -0.31 -13.91
C TRP A 75 10.84 0.01 -15.12
N ALA A 76 9.56 -0.37 -15.09
CA ALA A 76 8.63 -0.09 -16.18
C ALA A 76 8.41 1.42 -16.35
N LEU A 77 8.21 2.16 -15.25
CA LEU A 77 8.09 3.62 -15.28
C LEU A 77 9.35 4.28 -15.84
N ARG A 78 10.53 3.91 -15.36
CA ARG A 78 11.81 4.45 -15.86
C ARG A 78 12.04 4.10 -17.34
N ALA A 79 11.74 2.86 -17.74
CA ALA A 79 11.86 2.44 -19.14
C ALA A 79 10.90 3.16 -20.08
N SER A 80 9.78 3.66 -19.56
CA SER A 80 8.83 4.52 -20.28
C SER A 80 9.18 6.02 -20.25
N GLY A 81 10.38 6.36 -19.74
CA GLY A 81 10.88 7.74 -19.69
C GLY A 81 10.25 8.60 -18.58
N GLN A 82 9.63 7.98 -17.56
CA GLN A 82 8.94 8.71 -16.52
C GLN A 82 9.80 8.78 -15.23
N PRO A 83 9.84 9.93 -14.53
CA PRO A 83 10.64 10.07 -13.33
C PRO A 83 10.04 9.26 -12.18
N VAL A 84 10.85 8.38 -11.59
CA VAL A 84 10.58 7.73 -10.31
C VAL A 84 11.87 7.73 -9.51
N PRO A 85 11.94 8.52 -8.42
CA PRO A 85 13.16 8.68 -7.63
C PRO A 85 13.65 7.35 -7.08
N GLU A 86 12.74 6.63 -6.40
CA GLU A 86 13.05 5.34 -5.79
C GLU A 86 11.81 4.46 -5.62
N ARG A 87 12.02 3.23 -5.20
CA ARG A 87 10.96 2.34 -4.74
C ARG A 87 10.52 2.71 -3.33
N VAL A 88 9.24 2.94 -3.12
CA VAL A 88 8.65 3.13 -1.80
C VAL A 88 7.92 1.85 -1.39
N ALA A 89 8.63 0.94 -0.73
CA ALA A 89 8.05 -0.33 -0.30
C ALA A 89 7.05 -0.13 0.86
N GLY A 90 5.87 -0.77 0.76
CA GLY A 90 4.80 -0.60 1.75
C GLY A 90 5.18 -0.97 3.17
N VAL A 91 5.99 -2.02 3.35
CA VAL A 91 6.48 -2.43 4.67
C VAL A 91 7.41 -1.38 5.28
N ASP A 92 8.27 -0.75 4.47
CA ASP A 92 9.19 0.30 4.93
C ASP A 92 8.44 1.60 5.23
N LEU A 93 7.49 1.96 4.38
CA LEU A 93 6.65 3.13 4.62
C LEU A 93 5.86 2.97 5.93
N MET A 94 5.25 1.81 6.16
CA MET A 94 4.57 1.52 7.41
C MET A 94 5.51 1.62 8.61
N ALA A 95 6.70 1.00 8.56
CA ALA A 95 7.67 1.04 9.65
C ALA A 95 8.10 2.49 9.98
N ARG A 96 8.36 3.32 8.97
CA ARG A 96 8.71 4.74 9.17
C ARG A 96 7.54 5.57 9.69
N LEU A 97 6.31 5.27 9.27
CA LEU A 97 5.12 5.93 9.81
C LEU A 97 4.88 5.56 11.27
N LEU A 98 5.11 4.31 11.68
CA LEU A 98 5.04 3.89 13.08
C LEU A 98 6.09 4.60 13.94
N ALA A 99 7.33 4.71 13.46
CA ALA A 99 8.38 5.47 14.14
C ALA A 99 7.98 6.95 14.29
N ALA A 100 7.51 7.58 13.21
CA ALA A 100 7.04 8.97 13.24
C ALA A 100 5.80 9.16 14.13
N ALA A 101 4.93 8.14 14.22
CA ALA A 101 3.79 8.15 15.15
C ALA A 101 4.25 8.14 16.60
N GLY A 102 5.28 7.33 16.93
CA GLY A 102 5.88 7.34 18.26
C GLY A 102 6.50 8.70 18.65
N GLU A 103 7.28 9.30 17.73
CA GLU A 103 7.89 10.62 17.96
C GLU A 103 6.86 11.75 18.18
N ARG A 104 5.69 11.65 17.55
CA ARG A 104 4.65 12.69 17.53
C ARG A 104 3.43 12.37 18.38
N ARG A 105 3.44 11.25 19.10
CA ARG A 105 2.33 10.75 19.91
C ARG A 105 1.01 10.66 19.11
N LEU A 106 1.12 10.14 17.87
CA LEU A 106 -0.06 9.94 17.03
C LEU A 106 -0.78 8.63 17.40
N ARG A 107 -2.07 8.64 17.21
CA ARG A 107 -2.98 7.53 17.51
C ARG A 107 -3.05 6.59 16.31
N VAL A 108 -2.72 5.31 16.52
CA VAL A 108 -2.68 4.31 15.45
C VAL A 108 -3.69 3.20 15.71
N TYR A 109 -4.46 2.85 14.67
CA TYR A 109 -5.36 1.71 14.67
C TYR A 109 -4.87 0.64 13.70
N PHE A 110 -4.90 -0.64 14.12
CA PHE A 110 -4.52 -1.79 13.31
C PHE A 110 -5.75 -2.64 13.00
N LEU A 111 -6.09 -2.83 11.73
CA LEU A 111 -7.19 -3.66 11.27
C LEU A 111 -6.66 -4.76 10.34
N GLY A 112 -6.88 -6.01 10.64
CA GLY A 112 -6.54 -7.08 9.72
C GLY A 112 -5.62 -8.14 10.29
N ALA A 113 -5.18 -9.06 9.41
CA ALA A 113 -4.42 -10.25 9.74
C ALA A 113 -5.16 -11.17 10.73
N ARG A 114 -4.48 -12.23 11.19
CA ARG A 114 -4.98 -13.11 12.25
C ARG A 114 -4.81 -12.44 13.61
N ARG A 115 -5.60 -12.86 14.57
CA ARG A 115 -5.61 -12.29 15.94
C ARG A 115 -4.22 -12.23 16.55
N GLU A 116 -3.47 -13.32 16.48
CA GLU A 116 -2.11 -13.41 17.03
C GLU A 116 -1.14 -12.45 16.31
N VAL A 117 -1.30 -12.23 15.00
CA VAL A 117 -0.45 -11.33 14.23
C VAL A 117 -0.74 -9.86 14.56
N VAL A 118 -2.03 -9.48 14.62
CA VAL A 118 -2.39 -8.10 14.96
C VAL A 118 -2.05 -7.76 16.42
N THR A 119 -2.15 -8.72 17.34
CA THR A 119 -1.70 -8.54 18.73
C THR A 119 -0.19 -8.35 18.78
N ALA A 120 0.58 -9.19 18.09
CA ALA A 120 2.03 -9.10 18.08
C ALA A 120 2.55 -7.79 17.45
N ILE A 121 1.94 -7.29 16.37
CA ILE A 121 2.36 -5.99 15.78
C ILE A 121 2.07 -4.82 16.73
N VAL A 122 0.99 -4.88 17.50
CA VAL A 122 0.68 -3.87 18.53
C VAL A 122 1.74 -3.88 19.63
N GLU A 123 2.08 -5.05 20.16
CA GLU A 123 3.11 -5.19 21.20
C GLU A 123 4.48 -4.75 20.69
N THR A 124 4.87 -5.20 19.50
CA THR A 124 6.12 -4.79 18.84
C THR A 124 6.17 -3.27 18.67
N SER A 125 5.07 -2.67 18.24
CA SER A 125 4.99 -1.21 18.03
C SER A 125 5.15 -0.44 19.36
N ARG A 126 4.54 -0.90 20.43
CA ARG A 126 4.70 -0.28 21.77
C ARG A 126 6.14 -0.33 22.27
N VAL A 127 6.81 -1.48 22.06
CA VAL A 127 8.20 -1.68 22.50
C VAL A 127 9.17 -0.83 21.67
N GLN A 128 9.00 -0.85 20.34
CA GLN A 128 9.92 -0.14 19.43
C GLN A 128 9.69 1.37 19.37
N HIS A 129 8.47 1.82 19.66
CA HIS A 129 8.05 3.22 19.57
C HIS A 129 7.27 3.64 20.82
N PRO A 130 7.94 3.86 21.97
CA PRO A 130 7.28 4.05 23.29
C PRO A 130 6.28 5.20 23.36
N GLY A 131 6.38 6.19 22.46
CA GLY A 131 5.44 7.32 22.38
C GLY A 131 4.20 7.05 21.53
N ILE A 132 4.09 5.88 20.88
CA ILE A 132 2.93 5.57 20.03
C ILE A 132 1.67 5.38 20.88
N GLU A 133 0.56 5.97 20.45
CA GLU A 133 -0.74 5.75 21.07
C GLU A 133 -1.54 4.72 20.26
N ILE A 134 -1.78 3.54 20.83
CA ILE A 134 -2.59 2.52 20.19
C ILE A 134 -4.06 2.85 20.42
N ALA A 135 -4.72 3.39 19.39
CA ALA A 135 -6.12 3.77 19.40
C ALA A 135 -7.07 2.55 19.44
N GLY A 136 -6.60 1.43 18.90
CA GLY A 136 -7.32 0.15 18.89
C GLY A 136 -6.69 -0.84 17.91
N PHE A 137 -7.18 -2.07 17.95
CA PHE A 137 -6.80 -3.09 16.97
C PHE A 137 -7.88 -4.17 16.85
N ARG A 138 -8.01 -4.74 15.65
CA ARG A 138 -8.96 -5.81 15.35
C ARG A 138 -8.39 -6.74 14.29
N ASP A 139 -8.66 -8.03 14.40
CA ASP A 139 -8.31 -8.98 13.33
C ASP A 139 -9.14 -8.78 12.07
N GLY A 140 -8.71 -9.42 10.97
CA GLY A 140 -9.30 -9.26 9.64
C GLY A 140 -10.41 -10.26 9.30
N TYR A 141 -10.92 -11.01 10.28
CA TYR A 141 -11.96 -12.02 10.10
C TYR A 141 -13.30 -11.50 10.59
N PHE A 142 -14.02 -10.83 9.72
CA PHE A 142 -15.34 -10.25 10.01
C PHE A 142 -16.29 -10.41 8.82
N GLY A 143 -17.58 -10.51 9.11
CA GLY A 143 -18.64 -10.64 8.11
C GLY A 143 -19.10 -9.31 7.55
N LEU A 144 -19.97 -9.37 6.54
CA LEU A 144 -20.53 -8.17 5.90
C LEU A 144 -21.31 -7.29 6.89
N ASP A 145 -22.01 -7.91 7.84
CA ASP A 145 -22.82 -7.21 8.84
C ASP A 145 -21.99 -6.43 9.86
N ASP A 146 -20.72 -6.81 10.03
CA ASP A 146 -19.82 -6.17 10.98
C ASP A 146 -19.23 -4.84 10.47
N HIS A 147 -19.25 -4.60 9.15
CA HIS A 147 -18.53 -3.50 8.52
C HIS A 147 -18.83 -2.14 9.14
N LEU A 148 -20.13 -1.83 9.35
CA LEU A 148 -20.54 -0.54 9.90
C LEU A 148 -20.12 -0.39 11.37
N GLY A 149 -20.20 -1.47 12.15
CA GLY A 149 -19.72 -1.49 13.53
C GLY A 149 -18.20 -1.26 13.63
N ILE A 150 -17.41 -1.88 12.74
CA ILE A 150 -15.97 -1.68 12.65
C ILE A 150 -15.62 -0.24 12.27
N VAL A 151 -16.33 0.31 11.29
CA VAL A 151 -16.13 1.71 10.87
C VAL A 151 -16.40 2.66 12.03
N GLU A 152 -17.46 2.44 12.79
CA GLU A 152 -17.81 3.27 13.94
C GLU A 152 -16.80 3.11 15.09
N GLU A 153 -16.34 1.88 15.36
CA GLU A 153 -15.27 1.62 16.32
C GLU A 153 -13.99 2.39 15.97
N ILE A 154 -13.56 2.35 14.68
CA ILE A 154 -12.38 3.07 14.21
C ILE A 154 -12.61 4.58 14.31
N ARG A 155 -13.76 5.08 13.89
CA ARG A 155 -14.08 6.50 13.95
C ARG A 155 -14.04 7.04 15.38
N THR A 156 -14.70 6.34 16.31
CA THR A 156 -14.75 6.73 17.74
C THR A 156 -13.39 6.59 18.43
N SER A 157 -12.50 5.71 17.93
CA SER A 157 -11.14 5.59 18.43
C SER A 157 -10.28 6.84 18.20
N ARG A 158 -10.72 7.76 17.30
CA ARG A 158 -9.98 8.97 16.94
C ARG A 158 -8.56 8.69 16.44
N ALA A 159 -8.35 7.57 15.77
CA ALA A 159 -7.06 7.24 15.18
C ALA A 159 -6.61 8.31 14.17
N ASP A 160 -5.32 8.60 14.11
CA ASP A 160 -4.69 9.48 13.11
C ASP A 160 -4.21 8.66 11.92
N MET A 161 -3.84 7.41 12.16
CA MET A 161 -3.43 6.45 11.14
C MET A 161 -4.16 5.12 11.32
N LEU A 162 -4.68 4.59 10.21
CA LEU A 162 -5.27 3.26 10.11
C LEU A 162 -4.43 2.41 9.15
N PHE A 163 -3.86 1.34 9.67
CA PHE A 163 -3.19 0.33 8.85
C PHE A 163 -4.12 -0.87 8.64
N VAL A 164 -4.32 -1.25 7.36
CA VAL A 164 -5.24 -2.32 6.97
C VAL A 164 -4.49 -3.51 6.41
N GLY A 165 -4.33 -4.55 7.22
CA GLY A 165 -3.62 -5.80 6.91
C GLY A 165 -4.52 -6.88 6.34
N ILE A 166 -5.37 -6.55 5.36
CA ILE A 166 -6.30 -7.48 4.69
C ILE A 166 -5.82 -7.70 3.25
N PRO A 167 -6.11 -8.88 2.62
CA PRO A 167 -5.72 -9.12 1.23
C PRO A 167 -6.39 -8.17 0.22
N SER A 168 -5.64 -7.83 -0.87
CA SER A 168 -6.23 -7.21 -2.07
C SER A 168 -7.09 -8.22 -2.83
N PRO A 169 -8.16 -7.79 -3.51
CA PRO A 169 -8.62 -6.41 -3.73
C PRO A 169 -9.48 -5.82 -2.61
N PHE A 170 -9.86 -6.63 -1.61
CA PHE A 170 -10.84 -6.26 -0.60
C PHE A 170 -10.41 -5.03 0.23
N LYS A 171 -9.14 -4.94 0.64
CA LYS A 171 -8.69 -3.81 1.47
C LYS A 171 -8.83 -2.46 0.76
N GLU A 172 -8.51 -2.37 -0.54
CA GLU A 172 -8.58 -1.14 -1.30
C GLU A 172 -10.03 -0.69 -1.48
N THR A 173 -10.89 -1.62 -1.86
CA THR A 173 -12.33 -1.35 -2.07
C THR A 173 -13.04 -1.03 -0.75
N TRP A 174 -12.70 -1.73 0.33
CA TRP A 174 -13.23 -1.46 1.67
C TRP A 174 -12.81 -0.08 2.18
N CYS A 175 -11.52 0.24 2.09
CA CYS A 175 -11.00 1.55 2.50
C CYS A 175 -11.69 2.70 1.74
N GLU A 176 -11.81 2.58 0.41
CA GLU A 176 -12.45 3.61 -0.40
C GLU A 176 -13.95 3.74 -0.11
N ARG A 177 -14.67 2.63 0.04
CA ARG A 177 -16.10 2.60 0.36
C ARG A 177 -16.41 3.31 1.68
N HIS A 178 -15.56 3.14 2.67
CA HIS A 178 -15.79 3.66 4.03
C HIS A 178 -14.98 4.93 4.34
N ARG A 179 -14.16 5.42 3.41
CA ARG A 179 -13.24 6.53 3.59
C ARG A 179 -13.86 7.74 4.31
N GLN A 180 -15.01 8.20 3.82
CA GLN A 180 -15.65 9.40 4.38
C GLN A 180 -16.17 9.20 5.80
N ARG A 181 -16.59 7.97 6.15
CA ARG A 181 -17.13 7.66 7.47
C ARG A 181 -16.05 7.38 8.51
N LEU A 182 -14.89 6.88 8.08
CA LEU A 182 -13.78 6.54 8.98
C LEU A 182 -13.19 7.77 9.67
N GLU A 183 -13.17 8.93 9.02
CA GLU A 183 -12.58 10.17 9.55
C GLU A 183 -11.14 10.00 10.07
N VAL A 184 -10.38 9.09 9.47
CA VAL A 184 -8.97 8.84 9.81
C VAL A 184 -8.07 9.53 8.81
N PRO A 185 -7.20 10.46 9.23
CA PRO A 185 -6.34 11.24 8.33
C PRO A 185 -5.51 10.41 7.36
N VAL A 186 -4.94 9.30 7.80
CA VAL A 186 -4.15 8.40 6.95
C VAL A 186 -4.71 6.98 7.00
N ILE A 187 -5.14 6.46 5.85
CA ILE A 187 -5.60 5.07 5.70
C ILE A 187 -4.64 4.38 4.73
N MET A 188 -3.89 3.40 5.22
CA MET A 188 -2.89 2.69 4.41
C MET A 188 -3.16 1.20 4.39
N GLY A 189 -3.41 0.66 3.18
CA GLY A 189 -3.50 -0.77 2.96
C GLY A 189 -2.11 -1.41 2.90
N VAL A 190 -1.80 -2.29 3.86
CA VAL A 190 -0.45 -2.85 4.05
C VAL A 190 -0.36 -4.36 3.76
N GLY A 191 -1.50 -5.05 3.61
CA GLY A 191 -1.52 -6.50 3.34
C GLY A 191 -0.68 -7.30 4.33
N GLY A 192 0.27 -8.09 3.84
CA GLY A 192 1.14 -8.95 4.67
C GLY A 192 2.28 -8.22 5.39
N SER A 193 2.30 -6.90 5.48
CA SER A 193 3.34 -6.17 6.22
C SER A 193 3.24 -6.40 7.73
N PHE A 194 2.04 -6.73 8.25
CA PHE A 194 1.88 -7.09 9.66
C PHE A 194 2.69 -8.33 10.01
N ASP A 195 2.60 -9.39 9.19
CA ASP A 195 3.36 -10.62 9.40
C ASP A 195 4.88 -10.38 9.41
N VAL A 196 5.36 -9.46 8.58
CA VAL A 196 6.78 -9.11 8.50
C VAL A 196 7.22 -8.29 9.72
N LEU A 197 6.50 -7.24 10.07
CA LEU A 197 6.87 -6.35 11.18
C LEU A 197 6.63 -7.00 12.55
N ALA A 198 5.68 -7.92 12.65
CA ALA A 198 5.46 -8.75 13.84
C ALA A 198 6.44 -9.94 13.95
N GLY A 199 7.32 -10.15 12.95
CA GLY A 199 8.34 -11.18 12.99
C GLY A 199 7.90 -12.59 12.58
N PHE A 200 6.66 -12.79 12.14
CA PHE A 200 6.16 -14.09 11.66
C PHE A 200 6.76 -14.50 10.31
N ILE A 201 7.06 -13.53 9.46
CA ILE A 201 7.69 -13.76 8.16
C ILE A 201 9.00 -13.01 8.09
N ARG A 202 10.10 -13.76 7.80
CA ARG A 202 11.41 -13.15 7.58
C ARG A 202 11.42 -12.33 6.30
N ARG A 203 11.83 -11.08 6.42
CA ARG A 203 12.01 -10.21 5.27
C ARG A 203 13.20 -10.68 4.42
N ALA A 204 13.14 -10.39 3.13
CA ALA A 204 14.26 -10.65 2.22
C ALA A 204 15.54 -9.93 2.71
N PRO A 205 16.72 -10.55 2.57
CA PRO A 205 17.99 -9.88 2.86
C PRO A 205 18.15 -8.59 2.05
N ARG A 206 18.93 -7.64 2.57
CA ARG A 206 19.13 -6.32 1.92
C ARG A 206 19.60 -6.42 0.48
N TRP A 207 20.49 -7.37 0.18
CA TRP A 207 20.97 -7.59 -1.19
C TRP A 207 19.83 -8.02 -2.14
N ALA A 208 18.93 -8.90 -1.68
CA ALA A 208 17.79 -9.34 -2.49
C ALA A 208 16.76 -8.19 -2.68
N GLN A 209 16.58 -7.34 -1.66
CA GLN A 209 15.76 -6.14 -1.78
C GLN A 209 16.36 -5.14 -2.81
N ALA A 210 17.68 -4.91 -2.76
CA ALA A 210 18.38 -4.01 -3.67
C ALA A 210 18.32 -4.49 -5.13
N LEU A 211 18.35 -5.80 -5.35
CA LEU A 211 18.22 -6.41 -6.67
C LEU A 211 16.76 -6.59 -7.14
N GLY A 212 15.78 -6.15 -6.34
CA GLY A 212 14.38 -6.32 -6.68
C GLY A 212 13.87 -7.77 -6.61
N LEU A 213 14.59 -8.67 -5.93
CA LEU A 213 14.30 -10.09 -5.79
C LEU A 213 13.45 -10.42 -4.54
N GLU A 214 12.87 -9.43 -3.89
CA GLU A 214 12.02 -9.63 -2.68
C GLU A 214 10.81 -10.53 -2.98
N TRP A 215 10.23 -10.43 -4.18
CA TRP A 215 9.15 -11.31 -4.63
C TRP A 215 9.59 -12.78 -4.75
N LEU A 216 10.83 -13.03 -5.20
CA LEU A 216 11.40 -14.38 -5.32
C LEU A 216 11.66 -14.96 -3.94
N TRP A 217 12.18 -14.15 -3.01
CA TRP A 217 12.35 -14.54 -1.61
C TRP A 217 11.01 -14.97 -0.99
N ARG A 218 9.96 -14.17 -1.18
CA ARG A 218 8.61 -14.53 -0.73
C ARG A 218 8.08 -15.81 -1.37
N LEU A 219 8.37 -16.02 -2.66
CA LEU A 219 7.99 -17.24 -3.35
C LEU A 219 8.67 -18.47 -2.73
N VAL A 220 9.95 -18.37 -2.37
CA VAL A 220 10.69 -19.46 -1.70
C VAL A 220 10.12 -19.73 -0.30
N MET A 221 9.70 -18.71 0.42
CA MET A 221 9.14 -18.87 1.77
C MET A 221 7.71 -19.42 1.77
N GLU A 222 6.88 -19.06 0.77
CA GLU A 222 5.48 -19.47 0.67
C GLU A 222 5.14 -20.01 -0.74
N PRO A 223 5.83 -21.06 -1.26
CA PRO A 223 5.73 -21.49 -2.65
C PRO A 223 4.31 -21.92 -3.02
N ARG A 224 3.67 -22.74 -2.19
CA ARG A 224 2.32 -23.26 -2.47
C ARG A 224 1.26 -22.17 -2.63
N LYS A 225 1.41 -21.04 -1.92
CA LYS A 225 0.47 -19.91 -1.94
C LYS A 225 0.75 -18.93 -3.08
N LEU A 226 2.02 -18.75 -3.46
CA LEU A 226 2.41 -17.62 -4.31
C LEU A 226 2.79 -17.98 -5.75
N TRP A 227 3.17 -19.24 -6.06
CA TRP A 227 3.71 -19.61 -7.36
C TRP A 227 2.74 -19.34 -8.53
N LYS A 228 1.46 -19.80 -8.41
CA LYS A 228 0.46 -19.56 -9.46
C LYS A 228 0.24 -18.06 -9.68
N ARG A 229 0.06 -17.32 -8.59
CA ARG A 229 -0.16 -15.88 -8.64
C ARG A 229 1.01 -15.16 -9.28
N TYR A 230 2.24 -15.47 -8.88
CA TYR A 230 3.41 -14.79 -9.43
C TYR A 230 3.68 -15.17 -10.89
N LEU A 231 3.49 -16.42 -11.27
CA LEU A 231 3.66 -16.82 -12.65
C LEU A 231 2.69 -16.08 -13.58
N THR A 232 1.40 -16.11 -13.26
CA THR A 232 0.39 -15.44 -14.08
C THR A 232 0.55 -13.92 -14.07
N THR A 233 0.68 -13.32 -12.88
CA THR A 233 0.77 -11.86 -12.73
C THR A 233 2.05 -11.28 -13.32
N ASN A 234 3.21 -11.96 -13.16
CA ASN A 234 4.46 -11.43 -13.68
C ASN A 234 4.50 -11.48 -15.22
N LEU A 235 4.01 -12.57 -15.83
CA LEU A 235 3.94 -12.67 -17.30
C LEU A 235 2.96 -11.65 -17.87
N GLU A 236 1.78 -11.52 -17.27
CA GLU A 236 0.80 -10.51 -17.66
C GLU A 236 1.39 -9.10 -17.53
N PHE A 237 2.01 -8.78 -16.40
CA PHE A 237 2.61 -7.48 -16.19
C PHE A 237 3.71 -7.16 -17.21
N ILE A 238 4.62 -8.10 -17.48
CA ILE A 238 5.71 -7.90 -18.46
C ILE A 238 5.12 -7.61 -19.85
N TRP A 239 4.12 -8.38 -20.26
CA TRP A 239 3.46 -8.17 -21.55
C TRP A 239 2.78 -6.79 -21.64
N LEU A 240 2.02 -6.40 -20.62
CA LEU A 240 1.30 -5.13 -20.57
C LEU A 240 2.24 -3.93 -20.49
N ALA A 241 3.21 -3.98 -19.58
CA ALA A 241 4.18 -2.90 -19.39
C ALA A 241 5.08 -2.76 -20.63
N GLY A 242 5.50 -3.89 -21.22
CA GLY A 242 6.26 -3.88 -22.49
C GLY A 242 5.50 -3.23 -23.63
N GLY A 243 4.23 -3.56 -23.79
CA GLY A 243 3.36 -2.93 -24.78
C GLY A 243 3.20 -1.41 -24.57
N GLU A 244 3.02 -0.98 -23.31
CA GLU A 244 2.94 0.45 -23.01
C GLU A 244 4.25 1.19 -23.24
N ILE A 245 5.40 0.63 -22.84
CA ILE A 245 6.71 1.21 -23.06
C ILE A 245 6.96 1.43 -24.57
N VAL A 246 6.67 0.41 -25.38
CA VAL A 246 6.80 0.50 -26.85
C VAL A 246 5.86 1.57 -27.40
N ALA A 247 4.60 1.56 -26.99
CA ALA A 247 3.62 2.57 -27.47
C ALA A 247 4.08 4.00 -27.14
N ARG A 248 4.56 4.25 -25.92
CA ARG A 248 5.07 5.57 -25.52
C ARG A 248 6.31 5.99 -26.31
N ARG A 249 7.25 5.06 -26.53
CA ARG A 249 8.46 5.34 -27.34
C ARG A 249 8.13 5.66 -28.81
N LEU A 250 7.05 5.10 -29.33
CA LEU A 250 6.55 5.39 -30.67
C LEU A 250 5.62 6.63 -30.74
N GLY A 251 5.49 7.39 -29.64
CA GLY A 251 4.58 8.55 -29.57
C GLY A 251 3.09 8.19 -29.63
N ARG A 252 2.73 6.92 -29.42
CA ARG A 252 1.35 6.44 -29.45
C ARG A 252 0.71 6.53 -28.05
N LEU A 253 -0.58 6.88 -28.01
CA LEU A 253 -1.33 6.82 -26.74
C LEU A 253 -1.47 5.36 -26.28
N PRO A 254 -1.24 5.08 -24.98
CA PRO A 254 -1.50 3.76 -24.42
C PRO A 254 -2.94 3.31 -24.66
N ALA A 255 -3.14 1.99 -24.79
CA ALA A 255 -4.45 1.41 -25.16
C ALA A 255 -5.61 1.80 -24.23
N TYR A 256 -5.33 2.00 -22.94
CA TYR A 256 -6.33 2.41 -21.92
C TYR A 256 -6.72 3.91 -21.99
N ARG A 257 -6.01 4.73 -22.81
CA ARG A 257 -6.34 6.14 -23.11
C ARG A 257 -7.00 6.32 -24.48
N ARG A 258 -7.22 5.23 -25.21
CA ARG A 258 -7.97 5.34 -26.46
C ARG A 258 -9.46 5.49 -26.12
N PRO A 259 -10.14 6.48 -26.72
CA PRO A 259 -11.56 6.69 -26.53
C PRO A 259 -12.40 5.50 -26.94
#